data_9325c45d9519d096f538e837a7cf3416
#
_entry.id   9325c45d9519d096f538e837a7cf3416
#
_cell.length_a   1.000
_cell.length_b   1.000
_cell.length_c   1.000
_cell.angle_alpha   90.00
_cell.angle_beta   90.00
_cell.angle_gamma   90.00
#
_symmetry.space_group_name_H-M   'P 1'
#
loop_
_entity.id
_entity.type
_entity.pdbx_description
1 polymer ?
#
loop_
_entity_poly.entity_id
_entity_poly.type
_entity_poly.pdbx_seq_one_letter_code
_entity_poly.pdbx_strand_id
1 'polypeptide(L)'
;MYKRQIDSNLGFAALVPYDKSFKDANGQWQKIKMAQFQMMYKGFIQLAIRSGYYEKMNYAVVYEDELVSYNPITGEIEFVSDFSNCAQRNAGEQDKIVGYYAWFKLKTGFSQELYMTTADVDNHARKYSQAYRYDIEKKKSSSKWTTDFEAMALKTVIKLLLSKWGILSVDMQRAIQDDQKVYDEEGNGAYLDNRPDQDTEEDPFAIEGSAEEPEELDITE
;
A
#
# COMPACT_ATOMS: atom_id res chain seq x y z
N MET A 1 -22.09 -11.61 -16.20
CA MET A 1 -21.41 -10.81 -15.18
C MET A 1 -20.45 -11.75 -14.42
N TYR A 2 -19.18 -11.80 -14.77
CA TYR A 2 -18.22 -12.69 -14.10
C TYR A 2 -17.92 -12.11 -12.72
N LYS A 3 -18.38 -12.77 -11.67
CA LYS A 3 -17.92 -12.53 -10.30
C LYS A 3 -16.42 -12.85 -10.30
N ARG A 4 -15.58 -11.81 -10.29
CA ARG A 4 -14.13 -11.99 -10.08
C ARG A 4 -13.96 -12.51 -8.65
N GLN A 5 -13.78 -13.80 -8.51
CA GLN A 5 -13.41 -14.39 -7.22
C GLN A 5 -12.03 -13.88 -6.85
N ILE A 6 -11.95 -13.26 -5.68
CA ILE A 6 -10.66 -12.96 -5.05
C ILE A 6 -10.14 -14.30 -4.55
N ASP A 7 -9.17 -14.87 -5.27
CA ASP A 7 -8.53 -16.09 -4.84
C ASP A 7 -7.50 -15.75 -3.76
N SER A 8 -7.86 -16.08 -2.52
CA SER A 8 -6.99 -15.86 -1.37
C SER A 8 -5.67 -16.66 -1.45
N ASN A 9 -5.65 -17.76 -2.20
CA ASN A 9 -4.47 -18.59 -2.34
C ASN A 9 -3.38 -17.95 -3.22
N LEU A 10 -3.76 -17.05 -4.14
CA LEU A 10 -2.82 -16.33 -5.00
C LEU A 10 -2.16 -15.14 -4.29
N GLY A 11 -2.68 -14.73 -3.14
CA GLY A 11 -2.15 -13.62 -2.36
C GLY A 11 -2.26 -12.25 -3.07
N PHE A 12 -3.25 -12.07 -3.96
CA PHE A 12 -3.48 -10.79 -4.65
C PHE A 12 -4.24 -9.80 -3.79
N ALA A 13 -5.14 -10.29 -2.97
CA ALA A 13 -5.90 -9.51 -2.00
C ALA A 13 -6.31 -10.37 -0.82
N ALA A 14 -6.63 -9.74 0.30
CA ALA A 14 -7.12 -10.39 1.49
C ALA A 14 -8.37 -9.68 2.01
N LEU A 15 -9.27 -10.44 2.63
CA LEU A 15 -10.34 -9.92 3.47
C LEU A 15 -9.92 -10.13 4.91
N VAL A 16 -9.64 -9.05 5.61
CA VAL A 16 -9.18 -9.08 6.99
C VAL A 16 -10.36 -8.78 7.92
N PRO A 17 -10.66 -9.67 8.91
CA PRO A 17 -11.71 -9.39 9.87
C PRO A 17 -11.31 -8.20 10.75
N TYR A 18 -12.22 -7.25 10.90
CA TYR A 18 -12.05 -6.06 11.71
C TYR A 18 -13.21 -5.88 12.67
N ASP A 19 -12.93 -5.56 13.94
CA ASP A 19 -13.96 -5.32 14.95
C ASP A 19 -14.31 -3.82 14.99
N LYS A 20 -15.51 -3.46 14.54
CA LYS A 20 -16.06 -2.10 14.66
C LYS A 20 -16.91 -2.02 15.92
N SER A 21 -16.57 -1.09 16.82
CA SER A 21 -17.40 -0.80 17.99
C SER A 21 -18.35 0.36 17.65
N PHE A 22 -19.61 0.22 18.01
CA PHE A 22 -20.63 1.28 17.88
C PHE A 22 -21.55 1.27 19.11
N LYS A 23 -22.23 2.38 19.36
CA LYS A 23 -23.27 2.44 20.39
C LYS A 23 -24.62 2.10 19.77
N ASP A 24 -25.33 1.18 20.36
CA ASP A 24 -26.71 0.88 19.99
C ASP A 24 -27.69 1.98 20.41
N ALA A 25 -28.96 1.82 20.05
CA ALA A 25 -30.03 2.77 20.40
C ALA A 25 -30.18 2.98 21.93
N ASN A 26 -29.71 2.05 22.73
CA ASN A 26 -29.74 2.11 24.20
C ASN A 26 -28.45 2.70 24.80
N GLY A 27 -27.50 3.16 23.96
CA GLY A 27 -26.22 3.70 24.38
C GLY A 27 -25.20 2.65 24.83
N GLN A 28 -25.45 1.36 24.62
CA GLN A 28 -24.53 0.27 24.94
C GLN A 28 -23.55 0.01 23.81
N TRP A 29 -22.28 -0.24 24.18
CA TRP A 29 -21.26 -0.58 23.20
C TRP A 29 -21.45 -2.00 22.65
N GLN A 30 -21.64 -2.06 21.34
CA GLN A 30 -21.72 -3.30 20.56
C GLN A 30 -20.49 -3.44 19.66
N LYS A 31 -20.13 -4.69 19.34
CA LYS A 31 -19.07 -4.99 18.38
C LYS A 31 -19.62 -5.78 17.21
N ILE A 32 -19.32 -5.31 16.03
CA ILE A 32 -19.62 -5.98 14.77
C ILE A 32 -18.31 -6.39 14.11
N LYS A 33 -18.25 -7.61 13.57
CA LYS A 33 -17.14 -8.03 12.70
C LYS A 33 -17.43 -7.60 11.27
N MET A 34 -16.54 -6.81 10.72
CA MET A 34 -16.58 -6.36 9.34
C MET A 34 -15.42 -6.92 8.55
N ALA A 35 -15.56 -7.04 7.24
CA ALA A 35 -14.48 -7.46 6.36
C ALA A 35 -13.80 -6.22 5.76
N GLN A 36 -12.53 -6.02 6.04
CA GLN A 36 -11.71 -5.01 5.41
C GLN A 36 -11.03 -5.60 4.17
N PHE A 37 -11.23 -4.96 3.03
CA PHE A 37 -10.50 -5.32 1.81
C PHE A 37 -9.07 -4.78 1.88
N GLN A 38 -8.10 -5.65 1.65
CA GLN A 38 -6.70 -5.27 1.56
C GLN A 38 -6.08 -5.81 0.27
N MET A 39 -5.65 -4.91 -0.60
CA MET A 39 -4.86 -5.27 -1.76
C MET A 39 -3.43 -5.59 -1.32
N MET A 40 -2.90 -6.74 -1.75
CA MET A 40 -1.53 -7.14 -1.47
C MET A 40 -0.60 -6.67 -2.60
N TYR A 41 0.72 -6.63 -2.34
CA TYR A 41 1.70 -6.15 -3.34
C TYR A 41 1.63 -6.94 -4.66
N LYS A 42 1.41 -8.25 -4.60
CA LYS A 42 1.21 -9.09 -5.79
C LYS A 42 0.00 -8.66 -6.62
N GLY A 43 -1.06 -8.20 -5.95
CA GLY A 43 -2.26 -7.69 -6.61
C GLY A 43 -2.00 -6.40 -7.39
N PHE A 44 -1.27 -5.44 -6.81
CA PHE A 44 -0.86 -4.23 -7.50
C PHE A 44 -0.01 -4.54 -8.74
N ILE A 45 0.94 -5.47 -8.64
CA ILE A 45 1.75 -5.91 -9.77
C ILE A 45 0.88 -6.52 -10.88
N GLN A 46 -0.06 -7.39 -10.52
CA GLN A 46 -0.97 -7.99 -11.50
C GLN A 46 -1.83 -6.96 -12.22
N LEU A 47 -2.34 -5.95 -11.50
CA LEU A 47 -3.09 -4.86 -12.12
C LEU A 47 -2.22 -4.03 -13.06
N ALA A 48 -0.98 -3.73 -12.66
CA ALA A 48 -0.01 -3.02 -13.49
C ALA A 48 0.28 -3.79 -14.79
N ILE A 49 0.63 -5.07 -14.71
CA ILE A 49 0.90 -5.91 -15.88
C ILE A 49 -0.33 -6.01 -16.80
N ARG A 50 -1.51 -6.21 -16.23
CA ARG A 50 -2.79 -6.36 -16.99
C ARG A 50 -3.23 -5.07 -17.65
N SER A 51 -2.80 -3.91 -17.18
CA SER A 51 -3.07 -2.62 -17.82
C SER A 51 -2.44 -2.51 -19.21
N GLY A 52 -1.39 -3.28 -19.48
CA GLY A 52 -0.67 -3.30 -20.75
C GLY A 52 0.31 -2.13 -20.96
N TYR A 53 0.42 -1.19 -20.02
CA TYR A 53 1.32 -0.02 -20.13
C TYR A 53 2.75 -0.32 -19.69
N TYR A 54 2.94 -1.27 -18.78
CA TYR A 54 4.23 -1.61 -18.18
C TYR A 54 4.98 -2.62 -19.05
N GLU A 55 6.24 -2.32 -19.38
CA GLU A 55 7.17 -3.22 -20.07
C GLU A 55 7.80 -4.18 -19.07
N LYS A 56 8.32 -3.63 -17.97
CA LYS A 56 8.96 -4.36 -16.88
C LYS A 56 8.62 -3.72 -15.54
N MET A 57 8.61 -4.54 -14.50
CA MET A 57 8.45 -4.12 -13.12
C MET A 57 9.14 -5.13 -12.21
N ASN A 58 9.82 -4.65 -11.18
CA ASN A 58 10.41 -5.51 -10.17
C ASN A 58 10.40 -4.83 -8.80
N TYR A 59 10.64 -5.61 -7.77
CA TYR A 59 10.79 -5.16 -6.39
C TYR A 59 11.82 -6.05 -5.70
N ALA A 60 12.48 -5.51 -4.68
CA ALA A 60 13.48 -6.23 -3.91
C ALA A 60 13.55 -5.72 -2.47
N VAL A 61 13.95 -6.61 -1.58
CA VAL A 61 14.53 -6.25 -0.30
C VAL A 61 15.98 -5.91 -0.55
N VAL A 62 16.47 -4.82 0.01
CA VAL A 62 17.84 -4.34 -0.18
C VAL A 62 18.63 -4.60 1.09
N TYR A 63 19.77 -5.23 0.94
CA TYR A 63 20.69 -5.54 2.01
C TYR A 63 21.87 -4.57 2.03
N GLU A 64 22.53 -4.47 3.19
CA GLU A 64 23.63 -3.53 3.41
C GLU A 64 24.77 -3.72 2.39
N ASP A 65 25.10 -4.96 2.04
CA ASP A 65 26.16 -5.31 1.10
C ASP A 65 25.79 -5.11 -0.38
N GLU A 66 24.53 -4.81 -0.69
CA GLU A 66 24.05 -4.53 -2.05
C GLU A 66 23.98 -3.04 -2.39
N LEU A 67 23.83 -2.19 -1.39
CA LEU A 67 23.68 -0.76 -1.55
C LEU A 67 25.02 -0.05 -1.55
N VAL A 68 25.36 0.63 -2.65
CA VAL A 68 26.55 1.48 -2.74
C VAL A 68 26.24 2.89 -2.27
N SER A 69 25.20 3.51 -2.84
CA SER A 69 24.79 4.86 -2.46
C SER A 69 23.30 5.10 -2.69
N TYR A 70 22.74 6.04 -1.95
CA TYR A 70 21.40 6.55 -2.12
C TYR A 70 21.36 8.05 -1.85
N ASN A 71 20.84 8.81 -2.81
CA ASN A 71 20.62 10.24 -2.68
C ASN A 71 19.12 10.53 -2.50
N PRO A 72 18.66 10.88 -1.29
CA PRO A 72 17.24 11.11 -1.04
C PRO A 72 16.67 12.36 -1.75
N ILE A 73 17.53 13.28 -2.24
CA ILE A 73 17.10 14.49 -2.93
C ILE A 73 16.79 14.19 -4.40
N THR A 74 17.70 13.48 -5.09
CA THR A 74 17.52 13.13 -6.51
C THR A 74 16.73 11.83 -6.67
N GLY A 75 16.71 10.97 -5.65
CA GLY A 75 16.15 9.63 -5.71
C GLY A 75 17.07 8.63 -6.41
N GLU A 76 18.29 9.04 -6.78
CA GLU A 76 19.25 8.15 -7.40
C GLU A 76 19.76 7.11 -6.41
N ILE A 77 19.80 5.86 -6.86
CA ILE A 77 20.28 4.73 -6.09
C ILE A 77 21.30 3.95 -6.92
N GLU A 78 22.37 3.53 -6.28
CA GLU A 78 23.43 2.74 -6.88
C GLU A 78 23.61 1.43 -6.12
N PHE A 79 23.56 0.34 -6.84
CA PHE A 79 23.81 -1.00 -6.32
C PHE A 79 25.16 -1.54 -6.76
N VAL A 80 25.68 -2.52 -6.02
CA VAL A 80 26.89 -3.24 -6.42
C VAL A 80 26.69 -3.88 -7.81
N SER A 81 27.76 -3.96 -8.58
CA SER A 81 27.72 -4.59 -9.92
C SER A 81 27.78 -6.12 -9.88
N ASP A 82 28.33 -6.69 -8.80
CA ASP A 82 28.48 -8.14 -8.62
C ASP A 82 27.59 -8.64 -7.48
N PHE A 83 26.53 -9.35 -7.87
CA PHE A 83 25.57 -9.99 -6.98
C PHE A 83 25.87 -11.46 -6.70
N SER A 84 27.03 -11.98 -7.08
CA SER A 84 27.37 -13.41 -6.92
C SER A 84 27.29 -13.89 -5.47
N ASN A 85 27.63 -13.04 -4.52
CA ASN A 85 27.55 -13.35 -3.09
C ASN A 85 26.13 -13.25 -2.53
N CYS A 86 25.24 -12.52 -3.20
CA CYS A 86 23.87 -12.30 -2.72
C CYS A 86 22.98 -13.53 -2.85
N ALA A 87 23.31 -14.44 -3.77
CA ALA A 87 22.55 -15.68 -4.01
C ALA A 87 22.72 -16.72 -2.89
N GLN A 88 23.64 -16.55 -1.97
CA GLN A 88 23.99 -17.54 -0.92
C GLN A 88 23.57 -17.12 0.48
N ARG A 89 22.61 -16.17 0.59
CA ARG A 89 22.14 -15.72 1.92
C ARG A 89 21.46 -16.82 2.70
N ASN A 90 21.91 -17.01 3.92
CA ASN A 90 21.33 -17.97 4.85
C ASN A 90 20.15 -17.34 5.63
N ALA A 91 19.23 -18.18 6.12
CA ALA A 91 18.20 -17.75 7.05
C ALA A 91 18.89 -17.19 8.33
N GLY A 92 18.66 -15.91 8.65
CA GLY A 92 19.30 -15.19 9.76
C GLY A 92 20.04 -13.92 9.35
N GLU A 93 20.24 -13.69 8.04
CA GLU A 93 20.84 -12.45 7.54
C GLU A 93 19.81 -11.31 7.35
N GLN A 94 18.60 -11.50 7.85
CA GLN A 94 17.53 -10.48 7.85
C GLN A 94 17.92 -9.20 8.60
N ASP A 95 18.84 -9.32 9.56
CA ASP A 95 19.37 -8.18 10.34
C ASP A 95 20.16 -7.16 9.48
N LYS A 96 20.47 -7.53 8.25
CA LYS A 96 21.20 -6.69 7.30
C LYS A 96 20.32 -5.98 6.28
N ILE A 97 19.00 -6.04 6.42
CA ILE A 97 18.08 -5.32 5.53
C ILE A 97 18.16 -3.83 5.82
N VAL A 98 18.57 -3.04 4.83
CA VAL A 98 18.69 -1.58 4.93
C VAL A 98 17.51 -0.86 4.30
N GLY A 99 16.74 -1.52 3.42
CA GLY A 99 15.55 -0.91 2.83
C GLY A 99 14.82 -1.80 1.85
N TYR A 100 13.88 -1.17 1.16
CA TYR A 100 12.97 -1.79 0.20
C TYR A 100 12.95 -0.97 -1.07
N TYR A 101 13.00 -1.65 -2.20
CA TYR A 101 13.13 -1.05 -3.51
C TYR A 101 12.06 -1.59 -4.46
N ALA A 102 11.56 -0.71 -5.32
CA ALA A 102 10.72 -1.09 -6.44
C ALA A 102 11.01 -0.19 -7.63
N TRP A 103 10.85 -0.71 -8.84
CA TRP A 103 10.99 0.04 -10.07
C TRP A 103 10.07 -0.49 -11.16
N PHE A 104 9.80 0.36 -12.12
CA PHE A 104 9.12 -0.05 -13.35
C PHE A 104 9.67 0.69 -14.57
N LYS A 105 9.42 0.10 -15.73
CA LYS A 105 9.62 0.72 -17.04
C LYS A 105 8.35 0.59 -17.85
N LEU A 106 7.87 1.71 -18.37
CA LEU A 106 6.72 1.75 -19.26
C LEU A 106 7.14 1.44 -20.70
N LYS A 107 6.18 1.00 -21.53
CA LYS A 107 6.38 0.79 -22.97
C LYS A 107 6.75 2.07 -23.72
N THR A 108 6.45 3.25 -23.16
CA THR A 108 6.86 4.56 -23.68
C THR A 108 8.36 4.85 -23.50
N GLY A 109 9.06 4.01 -22.72
CA GLY A 109 10.47 4.20 -22.35
C GLY A 109 10.65 4.90 -20.99
N PHE A 110 9.62 5.52 -20.42
CA PHE A 110 9.71 6.13 -19.09
C PHE A 110 9.97 5.04 -18.03
N SER A 111 10.91 5.30 -17.15
CA SER A 111 11.20 4.44 -16.00
C SER A 111 11.27 5.27 -14.73
N GLN A 112 10.85 4.66 -13.63
CA GLN A 112 10.92 5.27 -12.31
C GLN A 112 11.21 4.19 -11.27
N GLU A 113 11.92 4.62 -10.24
CA GLU A 113 12.28 3.78 -9.11
C GLU A 113 11.97 4.48 -7.79
N LEU A 114 11.77 3.70 -6.74
CA LEU A 114 11.56 4.17 -5.39
C LEU A 114 12.29 3.26 -4.42
N TYR A 115 13.10 3.88 -3.60
CA TYR A 115 13.75 3.23 -2.46
C TYR A 115 13.27 3.89 -1.16
N MET A 116 12.98 3.07 -0.17
CA MET A 116 12.69 3.51 1.18
C MET A 116 13.59 2.75 2.15
N THR A 117 14.25 3.47 3.05
CA THR A 117 15.00 2.83 4.12
C THR A 117 14.06 2.07 5.07
N THR A 118 14.57 1.09 5.79
CA THR A 118 13.79 0.39 6.82
C THR A 118 13.20 1.37 7.85
N ALA A 119 13.94 2.44 8.18
CA ALA A 119 13.48 3.48 9.08
C ALA A 119 12.34 4.31 8.50
N ASP A 120 12.38 4.65 7.19
CA ASP A 120 11.30 5.38 6.52
C ASP A 120 10.02 4.54 6.47
N VAL A 121 10.16 3.24 6.20
CA VAL A 121 9.02 2.31 6.19
C VAL A 121 8.42 2.15 7.59
N ASP A 122 9.26 2.04 8.64
CA ASP A 122 8.76 1.97 10.03
C ASP A 122 8.03 3.26 10.43
N ASN A 123 8.59 4.42 10.08
CA ASN A 123 7.94 5.72 10.31
C ASN A 123 6.61 5.83 9.57
N HIS A 124 6.56 5.37 8.31
CA HIS A 124 5.33 5.30 7.54
C HIS A 124 4.29 4.40 8.22
N ALA A 125 4.70 3.20 8.65
CA ALA A 125 3.81 2.28 9.36
C ALA A 125 3.26 2.87 10.66
N ARG A 126 4.10 3.56 11.45
CA ARG A 126 3.69 4.27 12.67
C ARG A 126 2.71 5.40 12.39
N LYS A 127 2.92 6.14 11.30
CA LYS A 127 2.05 7.25 10.93
C LYS A 127 0.67 6.76 10.49
N TYR A 128 0.58 5.72 9.67
CA TYR A 128 -0.65 5.34 8.98
C TYR A 128 -1.35 4.09 9.53
N SER A 129 -0.75 3.31 10.44
CA SER A 129 -1.38 2.12 11.00
C SER A 129 -1.57 2.24 12.51
N GLN A 130 -2.83 2.41 12.93
CA GLN A 130 -3.20 2.41 14.35
C GLN A 130 -2.91 1.04 15.00
N ALA A 131 -3.16 -0.06 14.28
CA ALA A 131 -2.89 -1.40 14.76
C ALA A 131 -1.39 -1.60 15.05
N TYR A 132 -0.51 -1.06 14.19
CA TYR A 132 0.94 -1.13 14.41
C TYR A 132 1.36 -0.28 15.61
N ARG A 133 0.86 0.95 15.75
CA ARG A 133 1.11 1.78 16.92
C ARG A 133 0.69 1.09 18.21
N TYR A 134 -0.52 0.52 18.21
CA TYR A 134 -1.04 -0.24 19.35
C TYR A 134 -0.14 -1.42 19.73
N ASP A 135 0.31 -2.19 18.73
CA ASP A 135 1.20 -3.33 18.95
C ASP A 135 2.53 -2.90 19.59
N ILE A 136 3.12 -1.80 19.11
CA ILE A 136 4.36 -1.26 19.68
C ILE A 136 4.15 -0.80 21.12
N GLU A 137 3.09 0.00 21.38
CA GLU A 137 2.80 0.52 22.72
C GLU A 137 2.48 -0.58 23.72
N LYS A 138 1.73 -1.59 23.31
CA LYS A 138 1.29 -2.70 24.18
C LYS A 138 2.18 -3.93 24.11
N LYS A 139 3.28 -3.89 23.34
CA LYS A 139 4.19 -5.02 23.09
C LYS A 139 3.42 -6.26 22.63
N LYS A 140 2.49 -6.08 21.69
CA LYS A 140 1.69 -7.13 21.07
C LYS A 140 2.17 -7.41 19.65
N SER A 141 1.68 -8.49 19.06
CA SER A 141 1.99 -8.91 17.69
C SER A 141 0.70 -9.34 17.02
N SER A 142 -0.22 -8.38 16.81
CA SER A 142 -1.55 -8.63 16.24
C SER A 142 -1.72 -8.08 14.84
N SER A 143 -0.96 -7.03 14.48
CA SER A 143 -1.01 -6.40 13.18
C SER A 143 -0.16 -7.14 12.15
N LYS A 144 -0.49 -6.97 10.86
CA LYS A 144 0.36 -7.47 9.78
C LYS A 144 1.73 -6.81 9.73
N TRP A 145 1.84 -5.57 10.20
CA TRP A 145 3.11 -4.88 10.30
C TRP A 145 4.07 -5.51 11.32
N THR A 146 3.55 -6.12 12.39
CA THR A 146 4.38 -6.83 13.38
C THR A 146 4.64 -8.28 13.01
N THR A 147 3.70 -8.93 12.31
CA THR A 147 3.84 -10.36 11.98
C THR A 147 4.50 -10.62 10.63
N ASP A 148 4.45 -9.66 9.71
CA ASP A 148 4.95 -9.79 8.33
C ASP A 148 5.38 -8.40 7.79
N PHE A 149 6.37 -7.81 8.47
CA PHE A 149 6.85 -6.45 8.16
C PHE A 149 7.34 -6.32 6.72
N GLU A 150 8.07 -7.31 6.22
CA GLU A 150 8.65 -7.29 4.89
C GLU A 150 7.58 -7.22 3.79
N ALA A 151 6.53 -8.05 3.88
CA ALA A 151 5.43 -8.01 2.91
C ALA A 151 4.67 -6.68 2.95
N MET A 152 4.51 -6.07 4.13
CA MET A 152 3.88 -4.77 4.28
C MET A 152 4.77 -3.63 3.76
N ALA A 153 6.07 -3.72 3.97
CA ALA A 153 7.06 -2.79 3.43
C ALA A 153 7.05 -2.80 1.89
N LEU A 154 7.14 -3.98 1.29
CA LEU A 154 7.06 -4.15 -0.17
C LEU A 154 5.73 -3.64 -0.73
N LYS A 155 4.60 -3.92 -0.05
CA LYS A 155 3.29 -3.37 -0.40
C LYS A 155 3.34 -1.84 -0.44
N THR A 156 3.92 -1.23 0.58
CA THR A 156 3.99 0.24 0.72
C THR A 156 4.82 0.84 -0.40
N VAL A 157 6.03 0.34 -0.64
CA VAL A 157 6.92 0.87 -1.68
C VAL A 157 6.28 0.75 -3.07
N ILE A 158 5.70 -0.41 -3.39
CA ILE A 158 5.04 -0.63 -4.69
C ILE A 158 3.80 0.27 -4.84
N LYS A 159 2.96 0.38 -3.81
CA LYS A 159 1.78 1.26 -3.83
C LYS A 159 2.18 2.71 -4.04
N LEU A 160 3.18 3.21 -3.31
CA LEU A 160 3.67 4.58 -3.43
C LEU A 160 4.29 4.84 -4.81
N LEU A 161 5.10 3.93 -5.33
CA LEU A 161 5.70 4.05 -6.66
C LEU A 161 4.62 4.15 -7.74
N LEU A 162 3.63 3.26 -7.71
CA LEU A 162 2.56 3.22 -8.70
C LEU A 162 1.62 4.41 -8.60
N SER A 163 1.20 4.78 -7.38
CA SER A 163 0.27 5.89 -7.19
C SER A 163 0.85 7.24 -7.58
N LYS A 164 2.16 7.42 -7.43
CA LYS A 164 2.83 8.70 -7.68
C LYS A 164 3.29 8.85 -9.14
N TRP A 165 3.79 7.79 -9.77
CA TRP A 165 4.39 7.88 -11.12
C TRP A 165 3.84 6.86 -12.12
N GLY A 166 3.03 5.90 -11.67
CA GLY A 166 2.49 4.87 -12.54
C GLY A 166 1.34 5.37 -13.40
N ILE A 167 1.13 4.72 -14.55
CA ILE A 167 -0.11 4.88 -15.32
C ILE A 167 -1.17 4.02 -14.65
N LEU A 168 -2.16 4.67 -14.03
CA LEU A 168 -3.22 4.01 -13.31
C LEU A 168 -4.39 3.70 -14.25
N SER A 169 -4.65 2.41 -14.51
CA SER A 169 -5.92 2.00 -15.11
C SER A 169 -7.08 2.24 -14.14
N VAL A 170 -8.31 2.28 -14.64
CA VAL A 170 -9.51 2.43 -13.80
C VAL A 170 -9.57 1.36 -12.70
N ASP A 171 -9.24 0.11 -13.04
CA ASP A 171 -9.19 -0.99 -12.06
C ASP A 171 -8.13 -0.73 -10.97
N MET A 172 -6.98 -0.15 -11.34
CA MET A 172 -5.90 0.16 -10.41
C MET A 172 -6.25 1.35 -9.51
N GLN A 173 -6.87 2.40 -10.07
CA GLN A 173 -7.37 3.54 -9.29
C GLN A 173 -8.35 3.06 -8.21
N ARG A 174 -9.34 2.24 -8.61
CA ARG A 174 -10.28 1.63 -7.67
C ARG A 174 -9.58 0.79 -6.61
N ALA A 175 -8.61 -0.03 -7.01
CA ALA A 175 -7.87 -0.87 -6.05
C ALA A 175 -7.10 -0.05 -5.02
N ILE A 176 -6.50 1.09 -5.42
CA ILE A 176 -5.81 2.01 -4.52
C ILE A 176 -6.80 2.71 -3.59
N GLN A 177 -7.94 3.17 -4.12
CA GLN A 177 -8.98 3.85 -3.35
C GLN A 177 -9.70 2.92 -2.38
N ASP A 178 -9.86 1.65 -2.73
CA ASP A 178 -10.61 0.68 -1.91
C ASP A 178 -9.70 -0.08 -0.94
N ASP A 179 -8.38 0.04 -1.09
CA ASP A 179 -7.42 -0.59 -0.18
C ASP A 179 -7.60 -0.04 1.23
N GLN A 180 -7.86 -0.94 2.18
CA GLN A 180 -8.12 -0.65 3.59
C GLN A 180 -9.50 -0.05 3.92
N LYS A 181 -10.40 0.12 2.94
CA LYS A 181 -11.78 0.47 3.24
C LYS A 181 -12.55 -0.71 3.83
N VAL A 182 -13.44 -0.39 4.75
CA VAL A 182 -14.47 -1.31 5.27
C VAL A 182 -15.80 -0.84 4.72
N TYR A 183 -16.56 -1.76 4.17
CA TYR A 183 -17.87 -1.49 3.61
C TYR A 183 -18.96 -1.89 4.60
N ASP A 184 -19.97 -1.05 4.78
CA ASP A 184 -21.19 -1.37 5.51
C ASP A 184 -22.17 -2.19 4.64
N GLU A 185 -23.31 -2.57 5.23
CA GLU A 185 -24.36 -3.33 4.52
C GLU A 185 -24.99 -2.54 3.36
N GLU A 186 -24.90 -1.22 3.39
CA GLU A 186 -25.40 -0.31 2.35
C GLU A 186 -24.38 -0.05 1.24
N GLY A 187 -23.15 -0.54 1.40
CA GLY A 187 -22.07 -0.40 0.43
C GLY A 187 -21.25 0.88 0.57
N ASN A 188 -21.44 1.65 1.65
CA ASN A 188 -20.62 2.83 1.93
C ASN A 188 -19.26 2.42 2.47
N GLY A 189 -18.19 2.86 1.82
CA GLY A 189 -16.82 2.56 2.22
C GLY A 189 -16.26 3.62 3.15
N ALA A 190 -15.69 3.21 4.29
CA ALA A 190 -15.00 4.10 5.22
C ALA A 190 -13.61 3.55 5.56
N TYR A 191 -12.62 4.44 5.71
CA TYR A 191 -11.33 4.07 6.26
C TYR A 191 -11.44 4.02 7.79
N LEU A 192 -11.06 2.89 8.40
CA LEU A 192 -11.11 2.73 9.85
C LEU A 192 -9.79 3.10 10.52
N ASP A 193 -8.67 2.87 9.84
CA ASP A 193 -7.33 3.16 10.38
C ASP A 193 -6.92 4.62 10.25
N ASN A 194 -7.46 5.32 9.26
CA ASN A 194 -7.24 6.75 9.05
C ASN A 194 -8.48 7.55 9.46
N ARG A 195 -8.83 7.55 10.74
CA ARG A 195 -9.56 8.72 11.25
C ARG A 195 -8.55 9.85 11.18
N PRO A 196 -8.80 10.94 10.43
CA PRO A 196 -8.06 12.15 10.64
C PRO A 196 -8.31 12.51 12.10
N ASP A 197 -7.30 12.41 12.95
CA ASP A 197 -7.27 13.17 14.18
C ASP A 197 -7.47 14.60 13.71
N GLN A 198 -8.40 15.32 14.30
CA GLN A 198 -8.85 16.65 13.87
C GLN A 198 -7.73 17.70 13.78
N ASP A 199 -6.47 17.33 13.96
CA ASP A 199 -5.30 18.19 14.04
C ASP A 199 -4.10 17.74 13.16
N THR A 200 -4.23 16.78 12.24
CA THR A 200 -3.13 16.43 11.35
C THR A 200 -3.46 16.79 9.91
N GLU A 201 -2.66 17.73 9.40
CA GLU A 201 -2.55 18.16 8.03
C GLU A 201 -2.67 17.01 7.03
N GLU A 202 -3.46 17.28 6.01
CA GLU A 202 -3.68 16.62 4.72
C GLU A 202 -2.87 15.34 4.46
N ASP A 203 -3.58 14.23 4.26
CA ASP A 203 -3.01 13.03 3.63
C ASP A 203 -2.37 13.47 2.29
N PRO A 204 -1.05 13.42 2.12
CA PRO A 204 -0.40 13.83 0.89
C PRO A 204 -0.80 12.96 -0.32
N PHE A 205 -1.66 11.98 -0.11
CA PHE A 205 -2.21 11.07 -1.12
C PHE A 205 -3.75 11.10 -1.19
N ALA A 206 -4.43 11.97 -0.45
CA ALA A 206 -5.83 12.25 -0.69
C ALA A 206 -5.93 12.96 -2.06
N ILE A 207 -6.31 12.21 -3.08
CA ILE A 207 -6.81 12.80 -4.31
C ILE A 207 -8.14 13.43 -3.91
N GLU A 208 -8.18 14.74 -3.79
CA GLU A 208 -9.42 15.50 -3.71
C GLU A 208 -10.23 15.20 -4.97
N GLY A 209 -11.10 14.22 -4.87
CA GLY A 209 -12.18 14.00 -5.81
C GLY A 209 -13.27 15.00 -5.48
N SER A 210 -13.09 16.27 -5.84
CA SER A 210 -14.20 17.19 -6.02
C SER A 210 -15.00 16.67 -7.21
N ALA A 211 -16.04 15.90 -6.92
CA ALA A 211 -17.14 15.75 -7.85
C ALA A 211 -17.85 17.12 -7.89
N GLU A 212 -17.34 18.04 -8.70
CA GLU A 212 -18.17 19.10 -9.24
C GLU A 212 -19.18 18.41 -10.16
N GLU A 213 -20.44 18.42 -9.74
CA GLU A 213 -21.54 18.09 -10.62
C GLU A 213 -21.44 19.02 -11.84
N PRO A 214 -21.58 18.50 -13.08
CA PRO A 214 -21.60 19.36 -14.27
C PRO A 214 -22.83 20.28 -14.16
N GLU A 215 -22.58 21.59 -14.10
CA GLU A 215 -23.62 22.60 -14.30
C GLU A 215 -24.34 22.29 -15.61
N GLU A 216 -25.64 22.06 -15.53
CA GLU A 216 -26.52 22.00 -16.70
C GLU A 216 -26.42 23.34 -17.45
N LEU A 217 -25.76 23.31 -18.59
CA LEU A 217 -25.83 24.41 -19.54
C LEU A 217 -27.25 24.48 -20.11
N ASP A 218 -28.01 25.44 -19.59
CA ASP A 218 -29.34 25.83 -20.12
C ASP A 218 -29.14 26.40 -21.52
N ILE A 219 -29.41 25.57 -22.54
CA ILE A 219 -29.40 26.01 -23.95
C ILE A 219 -30.83 26.40 -24.27
N THR A 220 -31.20 27.63 -23.94
CA THR A 220 -32.36 28.32 -24.54
C THR A 220 -31.88 29.49 -25.39
N GLU A 221 -32.07 29.31 -26.68
CA GLU A 221 -32.18 30.13 -27.90
C GLU A 221 -31.10 29.90 -28.91
#